data_aa771e4c12128594fc5d7145663c79ea
#
_entry.id   aa771e4c12128594fc5d7145663c79ea
#
_cell.length_a   1.000
_cell.length_b   1.000
_cell.length_c   1.000
_cell.angle_alpha   90.00
_cell.angle_beta   90.00
_cell.angle_gamma   90.00
#
_symmetry.space_group_name_H-M   'P 1'
#
loop_
_entity.id
_entity.type
_entity.pdbx_description
1 polymer ?
#
loop_
_entity_poly.entity_id
_entity_poly.type
_entity_poly.pdbx_seq_one_letter_code
_entity_poly.pdbx_strand_id
1 'polypeptide(L)'
;KGVLHGIAAALPVFEEKDSGQFVNISSVGDRWVGPTSTVYSATKFAVRAISDGLRQEVSRNIRVALIAPGATESELPNTISDPELKKMAIETFRKETISGLAIAKAVAFAIAQPEDVDVNELVVRPTAQKNL
;
A
#
# COMPACT_ATOMS: atom_id res chain seq x y z
N LYS A 1 -11.57 -0.82 -5.81
CA LYS A 1 -11.75 -0.92 -7.28
C LYS A 1 -10.52 -0.44 -8.05
N GLY A 2 -9.86 0.69 -7.66
CA GLY A 2 -8.72 1.23 -8.41
C GLY A 2 -7.59 0.23 -8.67
N VAL A 3 -7.18 -0.55 -7.65
CA VAL A 3 -6.14 -1.58 -7.81
C VAL A 3 -6.55 -2.63 -8.86
N LEU A 4 -7.80 -3.11 -8.81
CA LEU A 4 -8.31 -4.09 -9.78
C LEU A 4 -8.33 -3.53 -11.21
N HIS A 5 -8.70 -2.26 -11.39
CA HIS A 5 -8.69 -1.61 -12.70
C HIS A 5 -7.26 -1.42 -13.22
N GLY A 6 -6.31 -1.07 -12.34
CA GLY A 6 -4.89 -0.98 -12.71
C GLY A 6 -4.32 -2.32 -13.15
N ILE A 7 -4.63 -3.39 -12.40
CA ILE A 7 -4.21 -4.75 -12.77
C ILE A 7 -4.82 -5.16 -14.10
N ALA A 8 -6.13 -4.99 -14.28
CA ALA A 8 -6.83 -5.36 -15.52
C ALA A 8 -6.27 -4.63 -16.76
N ALA A 9 -5.83 -3.38 -16.58
CA ALA A 9 -5.26 -2.60 -17.67
C ALA A 9 -3.81 -2.99 -18.01
N ALA A 10 -2.98 -3.31 -17.00
CA ALA A 10 -1.56 -3.54 -17.21
C ALA A 10 -1.20 -5.02 -17.42
N LEU A 11 -1.94 -5.94 -16.81
CA LEU A 11 -1.61 -7.37 -16.86
C LEU A 11 -1.50 -7.93 -18.27
N PRO A 12 -2.41 -7.66 -19.22
CA PRO A 12 -2.27 -8.18 -20.59
C PRO A 12 -0.97 -7.73 -21.25
N VAL A 13 -0.53 -6.48 -21.00
CA VAL A 13 0.72 -5.93 -21.56
C VAL A 13 1.94 -6.62 -20.94
N PHE A 14 1.90 -6.90 -19.65
CA PHE A 14 2.99 -7.57 -18.95
C PHE A 14 3.08 -9.05 -19.37
N GLU A 15 1.94 -9.71 -19.55
CA GLU A 15 1.90 -11.11 -20.04
C GLU A 15 2.43 -11.22 -21.47
N GLU A 16 2.05 -10.31 -22.37
CA GLU A 16 2.56 -10.28 -23.75
C GLU A 16 4.08 -10.12 -23.80
N LYS A 17 4.64 -9.28 -22.90
CA LYS A 17 6.07 -9.04 -22.81
C LYS A 17 6.81 -10.06 -21.96
N ASP A 18 6.09 -10.91 -21.23
CA ASP A 18 6.60 -11.76 -20.15
C ASP A 18 7.53 -11.01 -19.19
N SER A 19 7.18 -9.75 -18.89
CA SER A 19 7.97 -8.87 -18.01
C SER A 19 7.11 -7.72 -17.50
N GLY A 20 7.25 -7.40 -16.23
CA GLY A 20 6.56 -6.28 -15.61
C GLY A 20 6.65 -6.26 -14.10
N GLN A 21 6.16 -5.19 -13.49
CA GLN A 21 6.05 -5.12 -12.04
C GLN A 21 4.81 -4.33 -11.61
N PHE A 22 4.04 -4.91 -10.71
CA PHE A 22 3.00 -4.21 -9.97
C PHE A 22 3.56 -3.73 -8.62
N VAL A 23 3.29 -2.48 -8.28
CA VAL A 23 3.57 -1.94 -6.95
C VAL A 23 2.27 -1.41 -6.37
N ASN A 24 1.66 -2.16 -5.49
CA ASN A 24 0.39 -1.81 -4.85
C ASN A 24 0.63 -1.08 -3.52
N ILE A 25 -0.01 0.08 -3.35
CA ILE A 25 0.07 0.85 -2.12
C ILE A 25 -1.08 0.45 -1.20
N SER A 26 -0.74 -0.24 -0.11
CA SER A 26 -1.67 -0.62 0.94
C SER A 26 -1.59 0.36 2.13
N SER A 27 -1.49 -0.16 3.33
CA SER A 27 -1.35 0.56 4.61
C SER A 27 -1.00 -0.45 5.70
N VAL A 28 -0.45 0.00 6.82
CA VAL A 28 -0.40 -0.83 8.04
C VAL A 28 -1.79 -1.28 8.49
N GLY A 29 -2.85 -0.61 8.06
CA GLY A 29 -4.25 -1.04 8.23
C GLY A 29 -4.65 -2.29 7.45
N ASP A 30 -3.74 -2.92 6.70
CA ASP A 30 -3.96 -4.21 6.02
C ASP A 30 -3.60 -5.43 6.88
N ARG A 31 -3.18 -5.21 8.13
CA ARG A 31 -2.79 -6.24 9.11
C ARG A 31 -3.32 -5.97 10.52
N TRP A 32 -3.92 -4.81 10.73
CA TRP A 32 -4.49 -4.40 12.00
C TRP A 32 -5.74 -3.55 11.78
N VAL A 33 -6.71 -3.71 12.66
CA VAL A 33 -7.99 -2.98 12.61
C VAL A 33 -8.14 -2.18 13.90
N GLY A 34 -8.07 -0.86 13.82
CA GLY A 34 -8.33 0.03 14.93
C GLY A 34 -9.79 0.46 15.02
N PRO A 35 -10.20 1.03 16.17
CA PRO A 35 -11.51 1.66 16.28
C PRO A 35 -11.73 2.67 15.15
N THR A 36 -12.96 2.77 14.65
CA THR A 36 -13.41 3.67 13.58
C THR A 36 -12.81 3.42 12.19
N SER A 37 -11.89 2.44 12.06
CA SER A 37 -11.20 2.16 10.78
C SER A 37 -11.63 0.86 10.09
N THR A 38 -12.70 0.20 10.55
CA THR A 38 -13.10 -1.14 10.05
C THR A 38 -13.25 -1.20 8.55
N VAL A 39 -14.01 -0.29 7.94
CA VAL A 39 -14.25 -0.29 6.48
C VAL A 39 -12.96 0.04 5.73
N TYR A 40 -12.20 1.02 6.19
CA TYR A 40 -10.89 1.35 5.62
C TYR A 40 -9.96 0.14 5.67
N SER A 41 -9.79 -0.47 6.84
CA SER A 41 -8.95 -1.65 7.01
C SER A 41 -9.40 -2.79 6.12
N ALA A 42 -10.69 -3.08 6.04
CA ALA A 42 -11.23 -4.11 5.15
C ALA A 42 -10.80 -3.88 3.68
N THR A 43 -10.82 -2.63 3.20
CA THR A 43 -10.33 -2.32 1.85
C THR A 43 -8.84 -2.58 1.69
N LYS A 44 -8.03 -2.32 2.73
CA LYS A 44 -6.58 -2.54 2.71
C LYS A 44 -6.20 -4.02 2.86
N PHE A 45 -6.92 -4.78 3.68
CA PHE A 45 -6.82 -6.26 3.69
C PHE A 45 -7.15 -6.85 2.31
N ALA A 46 -8.16 -6.32 1.62
CA ALA A 46 -8.47 -6.74 0.26
C ALA A 46 -7.31 -6.45 -0.72
N VAL A 47 -6.64 -5.29 -0.62
CA VAL A 47 -5.47 -4.98 -1.46
C VAL A 47 -4.33 -5.96 -1.19
N ARG A 48 -4.09 -6.33 0.07
CA ARG A 48 -3.11 -7.37 0.44
C ARG A 48 -3.46 -8.70 -0.20
N ALA A 49 -4.68 -9.19 0.00
CA ALA A 49 -5.13 -10.47 -0.55
C ALA A 49 -5.04 -10.49 -2.09
N ILE A 50 -5.43 -9.40 -2.76
CA ILE A 50 -5.31 -9.25 -4.22
C ILE A 50 -3.84 -9.32 -4.65
N SER A 51 -2.93 -8.66 -3.94
CA SER A 51 -1.51 -8.66 -4.29
C SER A 51 -0.89 -10.05 -4.10
N ASP A 52 -1.25 -10.75 -3.02
CA ASP A 52 -0.76 -12.09 -2.73
C ASP A 52 -1.31 -13.13 -3.73
N GLY A 53 -2.59 -13.00 -4.12
CA GLY A 53 -3.20 -13.82 -5.16
C GLY A 53 -2.56 -13.57 -6.52
N LEU A 54 -2.46 -12.30 -6.92
CA LEU A 54 -1.85 -11.92 -8.19
C LEU A 54 -0.43 -12.49 -8.35
N ARG A 55 0.39 -12.42 -7.28
CA ARG A 55 1.76 -12.96 -7.29
C ARG A 55 1.81 -14.46 -7.58
N GLN A 56 0.78 -15.21 -7.19
CA GLN A 56 0.69 -16.65 -7.44
C GLN A 56 0.16 -17.00 -8.82
N GLU A 57 -0.55 -16.08 -9.45
CA GLU A 57 -1.25 -16.29 -10.73
C GLU A 57 -0.46 -15.79 -11.95
N VAL A 58 0.43 -14.80 -11.77
CA VAL A 58 1.21 -14.23 -12.87
C VAL A 58 2.45 -15.06 -13.21
N SER A 59 3.02 -14.83 -14.40
CA SER A 59 4.31 -15.38 -14.78
C SER A 59 5.41 -15.05 -13.75
N ARG A 60 6.37 -15.96 -13.58
CA ARG A 60 7.54 -15.76 -12.71
C ARG A 60 8.40 -14.53 -13.07
N ASN A 61 8.21 -13.99 -14.26
CA ASN A 61 8.92 -12.80 -14.73
C ASN A 61 8.14 -11.50 -14.46
N ILE A 62 6.96 -11.59 -13.83
CA ILE A 62 6.15 -10.46 -13.40
C ILE A 62 6.21 -10.35 -11.88
N ARG A 63 6.76 -9.26 -11.37
CA ARG A 63 6.94 -9.02 -9.93
C ARG A 63 5.73 -8.30 -9.33
N VAL A 64 5.44 -8.58 -8.06
CA VAL A 64 4.31 -7.94 -7.35
C VAL A 64 4.74 -7.51 -5.95
N ALA A 65 4.95 -6.22 -5.78
CA ALA A 65 5.29 -5.60 -4.50
C ALA A 65 4.07 -4.97 -3.82
N LEU A 66 3.99 -5.11 -2.51
CA LEU A 66 3.02 -4.46 -1.64
C LEU A 66 3.76 -3.48 -0.71
N ILE A 67 3.47 -2.20 -0.82
CA ILE A 67 4.01 -1.20 0.10
C ILE A 67 2.93 -0.86 1.13
N ALA A 68 3.24 -1.02 2.41
CA ALA A 68 2.33 -0.76 3.52
C ALA A 68 2.81 0.45 4.35
N PRO A 69 2.38 1.67 4.01
CA PRO A 69 2.72 2.87 4.76
C PRO A 69 2.05 2.90 6.13
N GLY A 70 2.78 3.43 7.12
CA GLY A 70 2.21 3.96 8.34
C GLY A 70 1.68 5.39 8.17
N ALA A 71 1.69 6.17 9.25
CA ALA A 71 1.26 7.56 9.22
C ALA A 71 2.14 8.38 8.27
N THR A 72 1.57 8.81 7.16
CA THR A 72 2.24 9.54 6.08
C THR A 72 1.50 10.84 5.80
N GLU A 73 2.20 11.91 5.54
CA GLU A 73 1.62 13.19 5.10
C GLU A 73 0.74 12.98 3.87
N SER A 74 -0.54 13.33 3.95
CA SER A 74 -1.48 13.21 2.85
C SER A 74 -2.78 13.97 3.12
N GLU A 75 -3.56 14.16 2.06
CA GLU A 75 -4.89 14.77 2.11
C GLU A 75 -5.99 13.80 2.65
N LEU A 76 -5.64 12.57 3.01
CA LEU A 76 -6.61 11.56 3.45
C LEU A 76 -7.52 12.05 4.59
N PRO A 77 -7.06 12.77 5.63
CA PRO A 77 -7.94 13.29 6.68
C PRO A 77 -9.02 14.23 6.16
N ASN A 78 -8.77 14.91 5.04
CA ASN A 78 -9.74 15.82 4.44
C ASN A 78 -10.96 15.11 3.85
N THR A 79 -10.86 13.80 3.63
CA THR A 79 -11.97 12.97 3.14
C THR A 79 -12.91 12.49 4.24
N ILE A 80 -12.54 12.71 5.51
CA ILE A 80 -13.38 12.33 6.67
C ILE A 80 -14.48 13.38 6.82
N SER A 81 -15.73 12.94 6.67
CA SER A 81 -16.90 13.81 6.73
C SER A 81 -17.34 14.15 8.16
N ASP A 82 -17.07 13.28 9.13
CA ASP A 82 -17.37 13.54 10.54
C ASP A 82 -16.30 14.47 11.15
N PRO A 83 -16.68 15.66 11.69
CA PRO A 83 -15.72 16.63 12.21
C PRO A 83 -14.91 16.14 13.43
N GLU A 84 -15.55 15.38 14.32
CA GLU A 84 -14.90 14.85 15.53
C GLU A 84 -13.89 13.75 15.16
N LEU A 85 -14.27 12.85 14.28
CA LEU A 85 -13.36 11.81 13.76
C LEU A 85 -12.20 12.44 12.97
N LYS A 86 -12.46 13.48 12.19
CA LYS A 86 -11.43 14.22 11.45
C LYS A 86 -10.42 14.85 12.42
N LYS A 87 -10.90 15.55 13.45
CA LYS A 87 -10.07 16.15 14.48
C LYS A 87 -9.23 15.10 15.19
N MET A 88 -9.83 14.00 15.63
CA MET A 88 -9.13 12.90 16.27
C MET A 88 -8.06 12.29 15.35
N ALA A 89 -8.36 12.12 14.07
CA ALA A 89 -7.40 11.58 13.09
C ALA A 89 -6.18 12.49 12.93
N ILE A 90 -6.37 13.81 12.91
CA ILE A 90 -5.28 14.79 12.80
C ILE A 90 -4.45 14.84 14.08
N GLU A 91 -5.09 14.92 15.24
CA GLU A 91 -4.41 15.15 16.52
C GLU A 91 -3.74 13.91 17.11
N THR A 92 -4.25 12.71 16.78
CA THR A 92 -3.79 11.45 17.37
C THR A 92 -2.98 10.62 16.38
N PHE A 93 -3.58 10.26 15.24
CA PHE A 93 -2.95 9.33 14.29
C PHE A 93 -1.94 10.00 13.36
N ARG A 94 -2.01 11.33 13.22
CA ARG A 94 -1.16 12.09 12.32
C ARG A 94 -0.28 13.13 13.01
N LYS A 95 -0.16 13.02 14.31
CA LYS A 95 0.74 13.88 15.09
C LYS A 95 2.20 13.73 14.65
N GLU A 96 2.58 12.52 14.28
CA GLU A 96 3.91 12.21 13.79
C GLU A 96 3.79 11.43 12.47
N THR A 97 4.17 12.07 11.38
CA THR A 97 4.11 11.51 10.04
C THR A 97 5.48 11.47 9.38
N ILE A 98 5.65 10.58 8.42
CA ILE A 98 6.74 10.64 7.46
C ILE A 98 6.26 11.31 6.18
N SER A 99 7.19 11.88 5.41
CA SER A 99 6.86 12.47 4.12
C SER A 99 6.47 11.41 3.09
N GLY A 100 5.64 11.77 2.12
CA GLY A 100 5.34 10.91 0.98
C GLY A 100 6.59 10.48 0.20
N LEU A 101 7.66 11.29 0.25
CA LEU A 101 8.96 10.95 -0.36
C LEU A 101 9.59 9.68 0.27
N ALA A 102 9.37 9.42 1.56
CA ALA A 102 9.86 8.19 2.19
C ALA A 102 9.20 6.95 1.57
N ILE A 103 7.91 7.04 1.25
CA ILE A 103 7.18 5.97 0.58
C ILE A 103 7.63 5.83 -0.89
N ALA A 104 7.84 6.95 -1.59
CA ALA A 104 8.35 6.94 -2.96
C ALA A 104 9.75 6.28 -3.05
N LYS A 105 10.62 6.49 -2.06
CA LYS A 105 11.92 5.81 -1.98
C LYS A 105 11.77 4.29 -1.79
N ALA A 106 10.80 3.83 -1.00
CA ALA A 106 10.52 2.41 -0.84
C ALA A 106 10.00 1.78 -2.15
N VAL A 107 9.15 2.49 -2.88
CA VAL A 107 8.71 2.10 -4.24
C VAL A 107 9.91 1.99 -5.18
N ALA A 108 10.75 3.02 -5.24
CA ALA A 108 11.96 3.03 -6.07
C ALA A 108 12.92 1.88 -5.71
N PHE A 109 13.09 1.59 -4.43
CA PHE A 109 13.88 0.44 -3.97
C PHE A 109 13.33 -0.87 -4.50
N ALA A 110 12.03 -1.11 -4.40
CA ALA A 110 11.40 -2.35 -4.91
C ALA A 110 11.56 -2.49 -6.44
N ILE A 111 11.46 -1.38 -7.17
CA ILE A 111 11.59 -1.37 -8.63
C ILE A 111 13.04 -1.62 -9.06
N ALA A 112 14.02 -1.06 -8.35
CA ALA A 112 15.42 -1.10 -8.70
C ALA A 112 16.10 -2.45 -8.44
N GLN A 113 15.40 -3.44 -7.91
CA GLN A 113 15.98 -4.76 -7.68
C GLN A 113 16.24 -5.50 -9.01
N PRO A 114 17.21 -6.41 -9.05
CA PRO A 114 17.41 -7.32 -10.19
C PRO A 114 16.14 -8.07 -10.56
N GLU A 115 16.07 -8.53 -11.82
CA GLU A 115 14.84 -9.19 -12.34
C GLU A 115 14.47 -10.47 -11.62
N ASP A 116 15.44 -11.17 -11.03
CA ASP A 116 15.28 -12.39 -10.25
C ASP A 116 14.96 -12.14 -8.75
N VAL A 117 14.83 -10.85 -8.36
CA VAL A 117 14.49 -10.45 -6.99
C VAL A 117 13.13 -9.77 -6.95
N ASP A 118 12.17 -10.39 -6.28
CA ASP A 118 10.86 -9.79 -6.01
C ASP A 118 10.73 -9.37 -4.54
N VAL A 119 10.70 -8.06 -4.31
CA VAL A 119 10.42 -7.50 -2.99
C VAL A 119 8.91 -7.56 -2.74
N ASN A 120 8.47 -8.62 -2.09
CA ASN A 120 7.05 -8.91 -1.93
C ASN A 120 6.33 -7.91 -1.04
N GLU A 121 7.00 -7.41 0.00
CA GLU A 121 6.38 -6.47 0.95
C GLU A 121 7.40 -5.55 1.60
N LEU A 122 7.01 -4.26 1.72
CA LEU A 122 7.72 -3.27 2.53
C LEU A 122 6.75 -2.54 3.46
N VAL A 123 7.03 -2.57 4.75
CA VAL A 123 6.32 -1.79 5.77
C VAL A 123 7.17 -0.58 6.12
N VAL A 124 6.65 0.62 5.87
CA VAL A 124 7.37 1.89 6.09
C VAL A 124 6.53 2.81 6.95
N ARG A 125 7.00 3.13 8.14
CA ARG A 125 6.26 3.95 9.10
C ARG A 125 7.17 4.87 9.92
N PRO A 126 6.62 5.91 10.56
CA PRO A 126 7.37 6.73 11.50
C PRO A 126 8.01 5.87 12.59
N THR A 127 9.22 6.20 13.01
CA THR A 127 9.88 5.51 14.14
C THR A 127 9.12 5.65 15.45
N ALA A 128 8.37 6.74 15.60
CA ALA A 128 7.50 6.98 16.76
C ALA A 128 6.21 6.14 16.74
N GLN A 129 5.77 5.66 15.59
CA GLN A 129 4.62 4.75 15.49
C GLN A 129 5.02 3.34 15.93
N LYS A 130 4.98 3.08 17.25
CA LYS A 130 5.42 1.80 17.85
C LYS A 130 4.37 0.71 17.77
N ASN A 131 3.08 1.10 17.82
CA ASN A 131 1.97 0.16 17.74
C ASN A 131 1.35 0.17 16.34
N LEU A 132 0.94 -1.00 15.91
CA LEU A 132 0.10 -1.17 14.74
C LEU A 132 -1.33 -0.88 15.13
#